data_5638f5732028569ddf4752d5975c038a
#
_entry.id   5638f5732028569ddf4752d5975c038a
#
_cell.length_a   1.000
_cell.length_b   1.000
_cell.length_c   1.000
_cell.angle_alpha   90.00
_cell.angle_beta   90.00
_cell.angle_gamma   90.00
#
_symmetry.space_group_name_H-M   'P 1'
#
loop_
_entity.id
_entity.type
_entity.pdbx_description
1 polymer ?
#
loop_
_entity_poly.entity_id
_entity_poly.type
_entity_poly.pdbx_seq_one_letter_code
_entity_poly.pdbx_strand_id
1 'polypeptide(L)'
;MIQMIRSDAERFAEEIKGLRMTIHRHPEMGNHEYCTAELAEKYLNGLGIATRRILDTAVVGELKCGAGDPENGPVRTAALRADMDALPLTEMTGAEFASEVRGVMHACGHDVHTAAVLGAARILAEHRNELKGNVIFLLQPDEEGRGGADRMIIEGCMDGVDAVFGAHVSPDLPAGHIGIRYGIFYAASDMFKVEVTGLASHGAVREKGIDALAAAAEMVTALLELPSKITSDKCILTVGRMQSGTAGNIMPGEAVFEGIIRTLGPETRRRMEEEFRNTVQAIADRTGTAADIDYIHSHPGVVNDKSMTDLAFRAACGIFGEEKVHIIEDPVMISEDFGCFLDKAPGSFYHIGAGCSLPLHNPGFLPEEDVVTELAVMHAASVWYFLTEEGV
;
A
#
# COMPACT_ATOMS: atom_id res chain seq x y z
N MET A 1 -29.50 -0.82 9.93
CA MET A 1 -28.28 -0.78 9.12
C MET A 1 -27.29 -1.87 9.52
N ILE A 2 -26.62 -1.82 10.69
CA ILE A 2 -25.60 -2.81 11.12
C ILE A 2 -26.08 -4.25 11.02
N GLN A 3 -27.26 -4.58 11.58
CA GLN A 3 -27.83 -5.91 11.49
C GLN A 3 -28.12 -6.37 10.06
N MET A 4 -28.50 -5.43 9.20
CA MET A 4 -28.75 -5.68 7.78
C MET A 4 -27.46 -6.04 7.04
N ILE A 5 -26.39 -5.23 7.19
CA ILE A 5 -25.08 -5.53 6.59
C ILE A 5 -24.54 -6.89 7.04
N ARG A 6 -24.66 -7.22 8.35
CA ARG A 6 -24.26 -8.54 8.87
C ARG A 6 -25.07 -9.68 8.27
N SER A 7 -26.41 -9.53 8.24
CA SER A 7 -27.30 -10.55 7.68
C SER A 7 -27.00 -10.81 6.20
N ASP A 8 -26.70 -9.76 5.42
CA ASP A 8 -26.33 -9.91 4.02
C ASP A 8 -24.96 -10.56 3.88
N ALA A 9 -23.99 -10.20 4.71
CA ALA A 9 -22.68 -10.83 4.71
C ALA A 9 -22.77 -12.33 5.04
N GLU A 10 -23.59 -12.72 6.02
CA GLU A 10 -23.85 -14.12 6.33
C GLU A 10 -24.50 -14.85 5.14
N ARG A 11 -25.46 -14.21 4.46
CA ARG A 11 -26.13 -14.75 3.27
C ARG A 11 -25.18 -14.96 2.11
N PHE A 12 -24.17 -14.07 1.93
CA PHE A 12 -23.21 -14.10 0.84
C PHE A 12 -21.84 -14.69 1.23
N ALA A 13 -21.67 -15.19 2.47
CA ALA A 13 -20.39 -15.66 2.99
C ALA A 13 -19.70 -16.67 2.07
N GLU A 14 -20.43 -17.69 1.62
CA GLU A 14 -19.88 -18.73 0.73
C GLU A 14 -19.49 -18.18 -0.64
N GLU A 15 -20.24 -17.22 -1.17
CA GLU A 15 -19.93 -16.53 -2.42
C GLU A 15 -18.63 -15.72 -2.28
N ILE A 16 -18.48 -14.95 -1.20
CA ILE A 16 -17.30 -14.12 -0.91
C ILE A 16 -16.06 -14.98 -0.67
N LYS A 17 -16.17 -16.06 0.11
CA LYS A 17 -15.10 -17.04 0.32
C LYS A 17 -14.70 -17.71 -0.99
N GLY A 18 -15.67 -18.06 -1.82
CA GLY A 18 -15.42 -18.65 -3.15
C GLY A 18 -14.63 -17.73 -4.08
N LEU A 19 -14.89 -16.42 -4.04
CA LEU A 19 -14.09 -15.42 -4.76
C LEU A 19 -12.64 -15.42 -4.27
N ARG A 20 -12.41 -15.33 -2.96
CA ARG A 20 -11.08 -15.42 -2.37
C ARG A 20 -10.34 -16.67 -2.80
N MET A 21 -10.97 -17.85 -2.64
CA MET A 21 -10.35 -19.14 -3.00
C MET A 21 -10.01 -19.21 -4.49
N THR A 22 -10.81 -18.60 -5.36
CA THR A 22 -10.56 -18.56 -6.79
C THR A 22 -9.35 -17.67 -7.11
N ILE A 23 -9.25 -16.50 -6.50
CA ILE A 23 -8.12 -15.58 -6.65
C ILE A 23 -6.86 -16.22 -6.10
N HIS A 24 -6.92 -16.81 -4.90
CA HIS A 24 -5.79 -17.46 -4.24
C HIS A 24 -5.20 -18.64 -5.04
N ARG A 25 -6.04 -19.43 -5.73
CA ARG A 25 -5.58 -20.54 -6.61
C ARG A 25 -4.85 -20.05 -7.85
N HIS A 26 -5.18 -18.88 -8.35
CA HIS A 26 -4.67 -18.33 -9.61
C HIS A 26 -3.97 -16.99 -9.40
N PRO A 27 -2.95 -16.93 -8.53
CA PRO A 27 -2.26 -15.70 -8.21
C PRO A 27 -1.46 -15.20 -9.42
N GLU A 28 -1.48 -13.90 -9.63
CA GLU A 28 -0.83 -13.21 -10.74
C GLU A 28 0.09 -12.11 -10.21
N MET A 29 1.26 -11.97 -10.84
CA MET A 29 2.25 -10.95 -10.48
C MET A 29 1.79 -9.56 -10.90
N GLY A 30 2.33 -8.53 -10.26
CA GLY A 30 2.06 -7.14 -10.58
C GLY A 30 2.16 -6.81 -12.08
N ASN A 31 1.17 -6.08 -12.59
CA ASN A 31 0.91 -5.78 -14.01
C ASN A 31 0.55 -6.97 -14.89
N HIS A 32 0.27 -8.13 -14.30
CA HIS A 32 -0.14 -9.33 -15.00
C HIS A 32 -1.43 -9.96 -14.43
N GLU A 33 -2.20 -9.20 -13.63
CA GLU A 33 -3.42 -9.61 -12.92
C GLU A 33 -4.64 -9.71 -13.87
N TYR A 34 -4.45 -10.28 -15.07
CA TYR A 34 -5.47 -10.31 -16.12
C TYR A 34 -6.71 -11.13 -15.74
N CYS A 35 -6.51 -12.31 -15.16
CA CYS A 35 -7.60 -13.19 -14.74
C CYS A 35 -8.33 -12.64 -13.52
N THR A 36 -7.60 -12.08 -12.56
CA THR A 36 -8.17 -11.42 -11.38
C THR A 36 -9.01 -10.20 -11.77
N ALA A 37 -8.49 -9.37 -12.69
CA ALA A 37 -9.20 -8.22 -13.22
C ALA A 37 -10.46 -8.61 -14.01
N GLU A 38 -10.39 -9.68 -14.84
CA GLU A 38 -11.55 -10.19 -15.60
C GLU A 38 -12.62 -10.73 -14.64
N LEU A 39 -12.23 -11.47 -13.61
CA LEU A 39 -13.11 -11.96 -12.56
C LEU A 39 -13.82 -10.80 -11.86
N ALA A 40 -13.08 -9.77 -11.47
CA ALA A 40 -13.63 -8.58 -10.81
C ALA A 40 -14.62 -7.83 -11.71
N GLU A 41 -14.26 -7.55 -12.97
CA GLU A 41 -15.16 -6.91 -13.93
C GLU A 41 -16.45 -7.70 -14.14
N LYS A 42 -16.32 -9.01 -14.37
CA LYS A 42 -17.48 -9.89 -14.57
C LYS A 42 -18.40 -9.90 -13.36
N TYR A 43 -17.81 -9.98 -12.17
CA TYR A 43 -18.55 -9.98 -10.92
C TYR A 43 -19.30 -8.65 -10.70
N LEU A 44 -18.60 -7.52 -10.78
CA LEU A 44 -19.19 -6.19 -10.60
C LEU A 44 -20.29 -5.90 -11.64
N ASN A 45 -20.05 -6.23 -12.93
CA ASN A 45 -21.06 -6.09 -13.98
C ASN A 45 -22.29 -6.96 -13.72
N GLY A 46 -22.11 -8.17 -13.17
CA GLY A 46 -23.20 -9.04 -12.73
C GLY A 46 -24.10 -8.43 -11.66
N LEU A 47 -23.55 -7.53 -10.83
CA LEU A 47 -24.26 -6.74 -9.83
C LEU A 47 -24.91 -5.45 -10.41
N GLY A 48 -24.73 -5.20 -11.70
CA GLY A 48 -25.17 -3.95 -12.33
C GLY A 48 -24.33 -2.73 -11.93
N ILE A 49 -23.05 -2.96 -11.60
CA ILE A 49 -22.04 -1.95 -11.33
C ILE A 49 -21.26 -1.74 -12.62
N ALA A 50 -21.26 -0.51 -13.15
CA ALA A 50 -20.53 -0.21 -14.38
C ALA A 50 -19.02 -0.27 -14.13
N THR A 51 -18.27 -0.94 -15.02
CA THR A 51 -16.82 -1.06 -14.89
C THR A 51 -16.08 -0.41 -16.05
N ARG A 52 -14.88 0.09 -15.79
CA ARG A 52 -13.89 0.45 -16.80
C ARG A 52 -12.53 -0.13 -16.41
N ARG A 53 -11.80 -0.63 -17.40
CA ARG A 53 -10.43 -1.10 -17.22
C ARG A 53 -9.45 0.01 -17.59
N ILE A 54 -8.44 0.19 -16.75
CA ILE A 54 -7.32 1.10 -16.96
C ILE A 54 -6.01 0.34 -16.67
N LEU A 55 -4.89 0.81 -17.18
CA LEU A 55 -3.57 0.18 -16.98
C LEU A 55 -3.55 -1.33 -17.31
N ASP A 56 -4.32 -1.77 -18.30
CA ASP A 56 -4.51 -3.16 -18.73
C ASP A 56 -5.13 -4.08 -17.66
N THR A 57 -4.77 -3.97 -16.38
CA THR A 57 -5.23 -4.86 -15.29
C THR A 57 -6.00 -4.15 -14.17
N ALA A 58 -5.90 -2.83 -14.03
CA ALA A 58 -6.67 -2.10 -13.02
C ALA A 58 -8.16 -2.02 -13.38
N VAL A 59 -9.06 -2.25 -12.42
CA VAL A 59 -10.51 -2.17 -12.61
C VAL A 59 -11.10 -1.08 -11.73
N VAL A 60 -11.88 -0.22 -12.33
CA VAL A 60 -12.67 0.81 -11.63
C VAL A 60 -14.15 0.50 -11.82
N GLY A 61 -14.86 0.18 -10.72
CA GLY A 61 -16.30 -0.04 -10.70
C GLY A 61 -17.03 1.19 -10.16
N GLU A 62 -18.17 1.56 -10.74
CA GLU A 62 -19.00 2.66 -10.26
C GLU A 62 -20.43 2.16 -9.94
N LEU A 63 -20.77 2.17 -8.65
CA LEU A 63 -22.12 1.92 -8.15
C LEU A 63 -22.82 3.27 -7.94
N LYS A 64 -23.78 3.58 -8.79
CA LYS A 64 -24.66 4.72 -8.60
C LYS A 64 -25.80 4.33 -7.65
N CYS A 65 -25.90 5.05 -6.55
CA CYS A 65 -26.91 4.81 -5.52
C CYS A 65 -27.88 6.00 -5.48
N GLY A 66 -29.13 5.75 -5.22
CA GLY A 66 -30.26 6.66 -5.02
C GLY A 66 -30.22 7.99 -5.78
N ALA A 67 -31.28 8.46 -6.33
CA ALA A 67 -31.28 9.81 -6.90
C ALA A 67 -30.90 10.78 -5.78
N GLY A 68 -29.69 11.36 -5.83
CA GLY A 68 -29.37 12.48 -4.98
C GLY A 68 -30.47 13.50 -5.17
N ASP A 69 -31.24 13.73 -4.10
CA ASP A 69 -32.24 14.78 -4.12
C ASP A 69 -31.47 16.11 -4.28
N PRO A 70 -31.65 16.83 -5.37
CA PRO A 70 -30.97 18.12 -5.59
C PRO A 70 -31.20 19.11 -4.42
N GLU A 71 -32.23 18.90 -3.61
CA GLU A 71 -32.52 19.71 -2.41
C GLU A 71 -31.63 19.34 -1.20
N ASN A 72 -30.96 18.16 -1.22
CA ASN A 72 -30.14 17.66 -0.11
C ASN A 72 -28.62 17.88 -0.29
N GLY A 73 -28.19 18.69 -1.26
CA GLY A 73 -26.79 19.03 -1.48
C GLY A 73 -26.09 18.13 -2.53
N PRO A 74 -24.77 18.32 -2.71
CA PRO A 74 -24.00 17.54 -3.69
C PRO A 74 -23.95 16.06 -3.32
N VAL A 75 -24.04 15.19 -4.33
CA VAL A 75 -23.95 13.74 -4.18
C VAL A 75 -22.52 13.38 -3.78
N ARG A 76 -22.34 12.79 -2.59
CA ARG A 76 -21.03 12.32 -2.10
C ARG A 76 -20.62 11.02 -2.77
N THR A 77 -19.32 10.84 -2.97
CA THR A 77 -18.74 9.62 -3.55
C THR A 77 -17.67 9.05 -2.62
N ALA A 78 -17.86 7.80 -2.18
CA ALA A 78 -16.86 7.06 -1.44
C ALA A 78 -16.11 6.10 -2.36
N ALA A 79 -14.81 5.89 -2.13
CA ALA A 79 -14.03 4.85 -2.80
C ALA A 79 -13.61 3.75 -1.82
N LEU A 80 -13.61 2.50 -2.30
CA LEU A 80 -13.01 1.34 -1.64
C LEU A 80 -11.86 0.83 -2.51
N ARG A 81 -10.69 0.63 -1.92
CA ARG A 81 -9.50 0.13 -2.63
C ARG A 81 -9.13 -1.27 -2.16
N ALA A 82 -8.79 -2.12 -3.09
CA ALA A 82 -8.02 -3.34 -2.87
C ALA A 82 -6.90 -3.47 -3.91
N ASP A 83 -5.77 -3.98 -3.46
CA ASP A 83 -4.68 -4.47 -4.29
C ASP A 83 -4.98 -5.88 -4.80
N MET A 84 -4.37 -6.28 -5.95
CA MET A 84 -4.67 -7.55 -6.61
C MET A 84 -3.47 -8.44 -6.83
N ASP A 85 -2.26 -7.90 -6.76
CA ASP A 85 -1.05 -8.61 -7.15
C ASP A 85 -0.59 -9.64 -6.11
N ALA A 86 0.18 -10.62 -6.59
CA ALA A 86 0.78 -11.68 -5.81
C ALA A 86 2.32 -11.63 -5.90
N LEU A 87 2.97 -12.41 -5.05
CA LEU A 87 4.42 -12.42 -4.88
C LEU A 87 5.09 -13.62 -5.55
N PRO A 88 6.36 -13.49 -6.01
CA PRO A 88 7.15 -14.57 -6.59
C PRO A 88 7.65 -15.54 -5.50
N LEU A 89 6.72 -16.28 -4.90
CA LEU A 89 6.95 -17.14 -3.76
C LEU A 89 6.23 -18.48 -3.94
N THR A 90 6.90 -19.59 -3.62
CA THR A 90 6.25 -20.92 -3.66
C THR A 90 5.47 -21.15 -2.37
N GLU A 91 4.17 -21.36 -2.49
CA GLU A 91 3.28 -21.60 -1.36
C GLU A 91 3.58 -22.93 -0.65
N MET A 92 3.46 -22.91 0.68
CA MET A 92 3.67 -24.06 1.57
C MET A 92 2.55 -24.20 2.62
N THR A 93 1.37 -23.61 2.40
CA THR A 93 0.25 -23.64 3.36
C THR A 93 -0.41 -25.01 3.46
N GLY A 94 -0.45 -25.77 2.37
CA GLY A 94 -1.17 -27.06 2.28
C GLY A 94 -2.70 -26.88 2.23
N ALA A 95 -3.21 -25.68 1.96
CA ALA A 95 -4.63 -25.44 1.83
C ALA A 95 -5.25 -26.17 0.63
N GLU A 96 -6.53 -26.53 0.70
CA GLU A 96 -7.25 -27.14 -0.44
C GLU A 96 -7.34 -26.22 -1.66
N PHE A 97 -7.26 -24.91 -1.43
CA PHE A 97 -7.27 -23.85 -2.43
C PHE A 97 -5.88 -23.21 -2.64
N ALA A 98 -4.80 -23.90 -2.26
CA ALA A 98 -3.45 -23.42 -2.49
C ALA A 98 -3.19 -23.05 -3.95
N SER A 99 -2.21 -22.19 -4.19
CA SER A 99 -1.81 -21.72 -5.52
C SER A 99 -1.55 -22.87 -6.49
N GLU A 100 -2.20 -22.84 -7.64
CA GLU A 100 -1.94 -23.72 -8.79
C GLU A 100 -0.86 -23.14 -9.72
N VAL A 101 -0.36 -21.92 -9.44
CA VAL A 101 0.69 -21.24 -10.21
C VAL A 101 2.04 -21.43 -9.53
N ARG A 102 2.89 -22.23 -10.14
CA ARG A 102 4.20 -22.57 -9.56
C ARG A 102 5.05 -21.31 -9.33
N GLY A 103 5.47 -21.11 -8.07
CA GLY A 103 6.36 -20.02 -7.69
C GLY A 103 5.67 -18.65 -7.55
N VAL A 104 4.34 -18.63 -7.49
CA VAL A 104 3.56 -17.42 -7.22
C VAL A 104 2.53 -17.69 -6.12
N MET A 105 2.36 -16.78 -5.18
CA MET A 105 1.46 -16.93 -4.04
C MET A 105 0.94 -15.57 -3.55
N HIS A 106 -0.29 -15.50 -3.10
CA HIS A 106 -0.83 -14.37 -2.34
C HIS A 106 -0.33 -14.36 -0.88
N ALA A 107 0.99 -14.15 -0.69
CA ALA A 107 1.63 -14.15 0.63
C ALA A 107 1.48 -12.83 1.40
N CYS A 108 0.85 -11.82 0.81
CA CYS A 108 0.49 -10.55 1.46
C CYS A 108 -1.02 -10.43 1.78
N GLY A 109 -1.85 -11.37 1.28
CA GLY A 109 -3.28 -11.40 1.55
C GLY A 109 -4.14 -10.55 0.61
N HIS A 110 -3.61 -10.15 -0.55
CA HIS A 110 -4.35 -9.36 -1.54
C HIS A 110 -5.55 -10.11 -2.14
N ASP A 111 -5.56 -11.45 -2.07
CA ASP A 111 -6.73 -12.28 -2.34
C ASP A 111 -7.90 -11.98 -1.39
N VAL A 112 -7.59 -11.76 -0.10
CA VAL A 112 -8.57 -11.35 0.91
C VAL A 112 -9.06 -9.93 0.65
N HIS A 113 -8.14 -8.99 0.36
CA HIS A 113 -8.49 -7.59 0.12
C HIS A 113 -9.41 -7.45 -1.11
N THR A 114 -9.02 -8.04 -2.23
CA THR A 114 -9.80 -8.03 -3.48
C THR A 114 -11.18 -8.67 -3.29
N ALA A 115 -11.23 -9.86 -2.72
CA ALA A 115 -12.50 -10.55 -2.50
C ALA A 115 -13.40 -9.82 -1.48
N ALA A 116 -12.83 -9.16 -0.47
CA ALA A 116 -13.58 -8.36 0.49
C ALA A 116 -14.20 -7.10 -0.14
N VAL A 117 -13.47 -6.40 -1.02
CA VAL A 117 -14.03 -5.25 -1.76
C VAL A 117 -15.15 -5.70 -2.71
N LEU A 118 -15.00 -6.85 -3.39
CA LEU A 118 -16.08 -7.43 -4.19
C LEU A 118 -17.28 -7.85 -3.32
N GLY A 119 -17.03 -8.40 -2.14
CA GLY A 119 -18.07 -8.72 -1.15
C GLY A 119 -18.81 -7.48 -0.63
N ALA A 120 -18.07 -6.40 -0.35
CA ALA A 120 -18.67 -5.12 0.00
C ALA A 120 -19.53 -4.56 -1.14
N ALA A 121 -19.07 -4.70 -2.40
CA ALA A 121 -19.85 -4.33 -3.58
C ALA A 121 -21.17 -5.12 -3.66
N ARG A 122 -21.13 -6.42 -3.34
CA ARG A 122 -22.32 -7.27 -3.28
C ARG A 122 -23.33 -6.77 -2.24
N ILE A 123 -22.85 -6.48 -1.02
CA ILE A 123 -23.69 -5.99 0.07
C ILE A 123 -24.29 -4.61 -0.28
N LEU A 124 -23.47 -3.68 -0.74
CA LEU A 124 -23.90 -2.31 -1.07
C LEU A 124 -24.86 -2.26 -2.26
N ALA A 125 -24.66 -3.13 -3.25
CA ALA A 125 -25.52 -3.21 -4.41
C ALA A 125 -26.97 -3.64 -4.07
N GLU A 126 -27.18 -4.48 -3.06
CA GLU A 126 -28.53 -4.86 -2.57
C GLU A 126 -29.30 -3.63 -2.04
N HIS A 127 -28.57 -2.66 -1.47
CA HIS A 127 -29.12 -1.49 -0.81
C HIS A 127 -28.90 -0.18 -1.57
N ARG A 128 -28.61 -0.25 -2.87
CA ARG A 128 -28.31 0.95 -3.69
C ARG A 128 -29.39 2.04 -3.64
N ASN A 129 -30.64 1.69 -3.39
CA ASN A 129 -31.73 2.65 -3.30
C ASN A 129 -31.85 3.33 -1.93
N GLU A 130 -31.16 2.82 -0.92
CA GLU A 130 -31.13 3.34 0.45
C GLU A 130 -29.91 4.25 0.68
N LEU A 131 -28.87 4.11 -0.12
CA LEU A 131 -27.66 4.92 -0.05
C LEU A 131 -27.84 6.27 -0.76
N LYS A 132 -27.28 7.33 -0.17
CA LYS A 132 -27.39 8.70 -0.66
C LYS A 132 -26.06 9.17 -1.30
N GLY A 133 -25.57 8.45 -2.32
CA GLY A 133 -24.29 8.80 -2.93
C GLY A 133 -23.80 7.74 -3.89
N ASN A 134 -22.56 7.85 -4.33
CA ASN A 134 -21.95 6.88 -5.22
C ASN A 134 -20.83 6.11 -4.50
N VAL A 135 -20.52 4.92 -5.01
CA VAL A 135 -19.39 4.13 -4.54
C VAL A 135 -18.49 3.77 -5.71
N ILE A 136 -17.20 4.06 -5.59
CA ILE A 136 -16.17 3.65 -6.53
C ILE A 136 -15.40 2.48 -5.94
N PHE A 137 -15.23 1.42 -6.70
CA PHE A 137 -14.42 0.26 -6.35
C PHE A 137 -13.12 0.31 -7.15
N LEU A 138 -11.99 0.41 -6.46
CA LEU A 138 -10.66 0.51 -7.03
C LEU A 138 -9.93 -0.82 -6.83
N LEU A 139 -9.85 -1.65 -7.87
CA LEU A 139 -9.07 -2.88 -7.87
C LEU A 139 -7.72 -2.54 -8.51
N GLN A 140 -6.70 -2.46 -7.67
CA GLN A 140 -5.40 -1.91 -8.01
C GLN A 140 -4.38 -3.01 -8.33
N PRO A 141 -3.64 -2.93 -9.44
CA PRO A 141 -2.49 -3.80 -9.72
C PRO A 141 -1.21 -3.28 -9.06
N ASP A 142 -0.20 -4.15 -8.94
CA ASP A 142 1.22 -3.81 -8.77
C ASP A 142 1.53 -2.96 -7.51
N GLU A 143 0.93 -3.32 -6.37
CA GLU A 143 1.25 -2.68 -5.09
C GLU A 143 2.67 -3.02 -4.65
N GLU A 144 3.07 -4.30 -4.74
CA GLU A 144 4.36 -4.85 -4.31
C GLU A 144 5.53 -4.50 -5.26
N GLY A 145 5.23 -3.92 -6.41
CA GLY A 145 6.21 -3.64 -7.43
C GLY A 145 6.59 -2.17 -7.57
N ARG A 146 6.13 -1.56 -8.66
CA ARG A 146 6.44 -0.16 -9.00
C ARG A 146 5.39 0.83 -8.51
N GLY A 147 4.33 0.35 -7.85
CA GLY A 147 3.17 1.13 -7.44
C GLY A 147 2.13 1.27 -8.55
N GLY A 148 0.92 0.78 -8.28
CA GLY A 148 -0.22 0.92 -9.19
C GLY A 148 -1.06 2.14 -8.88
N ALA A 149 -1.05 2.61 -7.63
CA ALA A 149 -1.90 3.70 -7.16
C ALA A 149 -1.69 5.00 -7.93
N ASP A 150 -0.46 5.50 -8.03
CA ASP A 150 -0.15 6.73 -8.76
C ASP A 150 -0.58 6.67 -10.22
N ARG A 151 -0.34 5.53 -10.87
CA ARG A 151 -0.72 5.31 -12.28
C ARG A 151 -2.24 5.31 -12.45
N MET A 152 -2.98 4.67 -11.54
CA MET A 152 -4.45 4.70 -11.55
C MET A 152 -4.99 6.12 -11.34
N ILE A 153 -4.35 6.91 -10.47
CA ILE A 153 -4.72 8.30 -10.21
C ILE A 153 -4.51 9.16 -11.47
N ILE A 154 -3.41 8.96 -12.19
CA ILE A 154 -3.16 9.65 -13.47
C ILE A 154 -4.27 9.36 -14.49
N GLU A 155 -4.82 8.13 -14.49
CA GLU A 155 -5.96 7.73 -15.34
C GLU A 155 -7.32 8.20 -14.79
N GLY A 156 -7.34 9.07 -13.76
CA GLY A 156 -8.54 9.72 -13.24
C GLY A 156 -9.45 8.81 -12.41
N CYS A 157 -8.91 7.80 -11.72
CA CYS A 157 -9.73 6.90 -10.90
C CYS A 157 -10.29 7.57 -9.64
N MET A 158 -9.70 8.69 -9.20
CA MET A 158 -10.10 9.48 -8.04
C MET A 158 -10.91 10.72 -8.37
N ASP A 159 -11.27 10.94 -9.63
CA ASP A 159 -12.03 12.11 -10.04
C ASP A 159 -13.42 12.12 -9.39
N GLY A 160 -13.69 13.15 -8.58
CA GLY A 160 -14.96 13.30 -7.86
C GLY A 160 -15.14 12.37 -6.66
N VAL A 161 -14.07 11.75 -6.16
CA VAL A 161 -14.08 10.98 -4.90
C VAL A 161 -13.93 11.93 -3.72
N ASP A 162 -14.85 11.84 -2.75
CA ASP A 162 -14.86 12.67 -1.53
C ASP A 162 -14.20 11.98 -0.33
N ALA A 163 -14.18 10.65 -0.31
CA ALA A 163 -13.48 9.88 0.71
C ALA A 163 -13.00 8.52 0.17
N VAL A 164 -11.87 8.01 0.69
CA VAL A 164 -11.34 6.70 0.29
C VAL A 164 -11.04 5.82 1.51
N PHE A 165 -11.41 4.54 1.42
CA PHE A 165 -11.15 3.55 2.45
C PHE A 165 -10.39 2.35 1.86
N GLY A 166 -9.47 1.80 2.66
CA GLY A 166 -8.71 0.61 2.34
C GLY A 166 -8.33 -0.15 3.61
N ALA A 167 -7.84 -1.36 3.44
CA ALA A 167 -7.41 -2.17 4.56
C ALA A 167 -6.27 -3.09 4.17
N HIS A 168 -5.56 -3.58 5.20
CA HIS A 168 -4.60 -4.67 5.07
C HIS A 168 -4.83 -5.74 6.14
N VAL A 169 -4.65 -7.00 5.79
CA VAL A 169 -4.62 -8.09 6.77
C VAL A 169 -3.39 -7.96 7.66
N SER A 170 -3.53 -8.23 8.95
CA SER A 170 -2.43 -8.13 9.91
C SER A 170 -2.23 -9.44 10.68
N PRO A 171 -1.02 -10.02 10.67
CA PRO A 171 -0.69 -11.16 11.50
C PRO A 171 -0.63 -10.83 13.00
N ASP A 172 -0.54 -9.54 13.36
CA ASP A 172 -0.36 -9.08 14.73
C ASP A 172 -1.68 -8.99 15.51
N LEU A 173 -2.82 -9.19 14.83
CA LEU A 173 -4.16 -9.14 15.43
C LEU A 173 -4.85 -10.50 15.34
N PRO A 174 -5.70 -10.86 16.33
CA PRO A 174 -6.56 -12.02 16.21
C PRO A 174 -7.50 -11.91 15.02
N ALA A 175 -7.96 -13.05 14.48
CA ALA A 175 -8.88 -13.06 13.35
C ALA A 175 -10.11 -12.17 13.59
N GLY A 176 -10.45 -11.35 12.60
CA GLY A 176 -11.61 -10.46 12.62
C GLY A 176 -11.54 -9.29 13.61
N HIS A 177 -10.42 -9.09 14.30
CA HIS A 177 -10.20 -7.87 15.07
C HIS A 177 -9.75 -6.73 14.15
N ILE A 178 -10.21 -5.52 14.43
CA ILE A 178 -9.91 -4.33 13.62
C ILE A 178 -8.85 -3.48 14.33
N GLY A 179 -7.80 -3.14 13.60
CA GLY A 179 -6.77 -2.21 14.04
C GLY A 179 -6.95 -0.84 13.40
N ILE A 180 -7.11 0.19 14.21
CA ILE A 180 -7.32 1.58 13.79
C ILE A 180 -6.12 2.43 14.22
N ARG A 181 -5.64 3.29 13.34
CA ARG A 181 -4.63 4.28 13.68
C ARG A 181 -5.00 5.65 13.15
N TYR A 182 -4.84 6.66 13.99
CA TYR A 182 -5.00 8.08 13.64
C TYR A 182 -3.68 8.67 13.12
N GLY A 183 -3.77 9.49 12.07
CA GLY A 183 -2.60 10.14 11.50
C GLY A 183 -1.65 9.16 10.81
N ILE A 184 -0.34 9.31 11.03
CA ILE A 184 0.69 8.54 10.31
C ILE A 184 0.58 7.06 10.67
N PHE A 185 0.30 6.23 9.67
CA PHE A 185 0.16 4.77 9.84
C PHE A 185 1.33 4.01 9.21
N TYR A 186 1.65 4.27 7.93
CA TYR A 186 2.76 3.66 7.22
C TYR A 186 3.82 4.70 6.83
N ALA A 187 5.08 4.28 6.76
CA ALA A 187 6.16 5.14 6.35
C ALA A 187 6.11 5.47 4.86
N ALA A 188 6.57 6.67 4.51
CA ALA A 188 6.92 7.00 3.14
C ALA A 188 8.13 6.18 2.69
N SER A 189 8.18 5.89 1.39
CA SER A 189 9.24 5.15 0.73
C SER A 189 9.94 6.03 -0.28
N ASP A 190 11.27 6.11 -0.15
CA ASP A 190 12.14 6.71 -1.16
C ASP A 190 13.23 5.71 -1.54
N MET A 191 13.72 5.84 -2.77
CA MET A 191 14.86 5.10 -3.30
C MET A 191 15.94 6.08 -3.70
N PHE A 192 17.20 5.65 -3.67
CA PHE A 192 18.29 6.46 -4.17
C PHE A 192 19.34 5.61 -4.87
N LYS A 193 20.00 6.22 -5.85
CA LYS A 193 21.22 5.76 -6.47
C LYS A 193 22.20 6.92 -6.53
N VAL A 194 23.43 6.70 -6.12
CA VAL A 194 24.50 7.71 -6.20
C VAL A 194 25.64 7.15 -7.02
N GLU A 195 26.02 7.88 -8.07
CA GLU A 195 27.16 7.61 -8.92
C GLU A 195 28.28 8.58 -8.57
N VAL A 196 29.43 8.06 -8.13
CA VAL A 196 30.58 8.86 -7.71
C VAL A 196 31.67 8.73 -8.76
N THR A 197 32.10 9.87 -9.33
CA THR A 197 33.14 9.93 -10.35
C THR A 197 34.37 10.63 -9.79
N GLY A 198 35.51 9.97 -9.90
CA GLY A 198 36.84 10.46 -9.56
C GLY A 198 37.79 10.33 -10.75
N LEU A 199 39.05 9.95 -10.49
CA LEU A 199 40.08 9.74 -11.51
C LEU A 199 40.90 8.51 -11.16
N ALA A 200 40.82 7.48 -12.00
CA ALA A 200 41.60 6.25 -11.82
C ALA A 200 43.10 6.52 -11.91
N SER A 201 43.89 5.85 -11.09
CA SER A 201 45.36 5.91 -11.13
C SER A 201 45.98 4.60 -10.65
N HIS A 202 47.30 4.48 -10.85
CA HIS A 202 48.05 3.38 -10.27
C HIS A 202 47.98 3.44 -8.74
N GLY A 203 47.64 2.35 -8.05
CA GLY A 203 47.43 2.32 -6.61
C GLY A 203 48.63 2.82 -5.77
N ALA A 204 49.87 2.78 -6.29
CA ALA A 204 51.05 3.33 -5.68
C ALA A 204 51.35 4.81 -6.03
N VAL A 205 50.54 5.46 -6.88
CA VAL A 205 50.69 6.85 -7.34
C VAL A 205 49.37 7.59 -7.10
N ARG A 206 48.96 7.63 -5.85
CA ARG A 206 47.65 8.13 -5.43
C ARG A 206 47.41 9.61 -5.75
N GLU A 207 48.50 10.41 -5.72
CA GLU A 207 48.48 11.85 -5.98
C GLU A 207 48.09 12.22 -7.43
N LYS A 208 48.05 11.25 -8.35
CA LYS A 208 47.59 11.41 -9.74
C LYS A 208 46.16 11.00 -9.97
N GLY A 209 45.44 10.56 -8.92
CA GLY A 209 44.08 10.13 -9.00
C GLY A 209 43.16 10.84 -8.02
N ILE A 210 41.88 10.55 -8.16
CA ILE A 210 40.81 10.94 -7.21
C ILE A 210 40.04 9.68 -6.87
N ASP A 211 40.09 9.26 -5.61
CA ASP A 211 39.63 7.97 -5.15
C ASP A 211 38.12 7.94 -4.97
N ALA A 212 37.40 7.47 -5.98
CA ALA A 212 35.95 7.37 -5.94
C ALA A 212 35.43 6.34 -4.89
N LEU A 213 36.18 5.24 -4.67
CA LEU A 213 35.81 4.24 -3.67
C LEU A 213 35.88 4.79 -2.26
N ALA A 214 36.97 5.50 -1.92
CA ALA A 214 37.12 6.10 -0.60
C ALA A 214 36.05 7.17 -0.35
N ALA A 215 35.74 8.01 -1.34
CA ALA A 215 34.70 9.02 -1.26
C ALA A 215 33.30 8.35 -1.05
N ALA A 216 32.96 7.34 -1.85
CA ALA A 216 31.69 6.62 -1.73
C ALA A 216 31.56 5.91 -0.37
N ALA A 217 32.62 5.29 0.15
CA ALA A 217 32.60 4.65 1.47
C ALA A 217 32.35 5.66 2.60
N GLU A 218 32.92 6.87 2.48
CA GLU A 218 32.67 7.95 3.43
C GLU A 218 31.22 8.48 3.32
N MET A 219 30.72 8.67 2.09
CA MET A 219 29.31 9.04 1.85
C MET A 219 28.36 8.04 2.50
N VAL A 220 28.55 6.74 2.26
CA VAL A 220 27.75 5.68 2.86
C VAL A 220 27.77 5.75 4.39
N THR A 221 28.96 5.88 5.00
CA THR A 221 29.09 5.97 6.46
C THR A 221 28.35 7.18 7.02
N ALA A 222 28.51 8.36 6.39
CA ALA A 222 27.84 9.58 6.83
C ALA A 222 26.32 9.52 6.65
N LEU A 223 25.84 8.93 5.56
CA LEU A 223 24.42 8.77 5.27
C LEU A 223 23.72 7.84 6.26
N LEU A 224 24.37 6.74 6.68
CA LEU A 224 23.82 5.81 7.68
C LEU A 224 23.65 6.46 9.06
N GLU A 225 24.33 7.55 9.35
CA GLU A 225 24.17 8.32 10.57
C GLU A 225 23.06 9.40 10.50
N LEU A 226 22.59 9.77 9.31
CA LEU A 226 21.62 10.86 9.12
C LEU A 226 20.31 10.65 9.86
N PRO A 227 19.67 9.46 9.85
CA PRO A 227 18.41 9.27 10.55
C PRO A 227 18.42 9.77 11.98
N SER A 228 19.45 9.42 12.73
CA SER A 228 19.60 9.82 14.15
C SER A 228 19.91 11.32 14.36
N LYS A 229 20.39 12.01 13.33
CA LYS A 229 20.72 13.45 13.36
C LYS A 229 19.52 14.33 12.98
N ILE A 230 18.61 13.80 12.17
CA ILE A 230 17.49 14.56 11.61
C ILE A 230 16.27 14.54 12.52
N THR A 231 15.93 13.40 13.07
CA THR A 231 14.69 13.21 13.82
C THR A 231 14.88 12.29 15.02
N SER A 232 14.04 12.50 16.04
CA SER A 232 13.83 11.53 17.13
C SER A 232 12.85 10.43 16.74
N ASP A 233 12.06 10.65 15.68
CA ASP A 233 11.11 9.65 15.18
C ASP A 233 11.84 8.53 14.44
N LYS A 234 11.15 7.41 14.25
CA LYS A 234 11.70 6.32 13.46
C LYS A 234 11.96 6.79 12.04
N CYS A 235 13.20 6.64 11.59
CA CYS A 235 13.64 6.87 10.23
C CYS A 235 14.68 5.82 9.88
N ILE A 236 14.59 5.22 8.71
CA ILE A 236 15.49 4.16 8.27
C ILE A 236 16.13 4.59 6.95
N LEU A 237 17.47 4.48 6.88
CA LEU A 237 18.23 4.55 5.65
C LEU A 237 19.06 3.26 5.54
N THR A 238 18.93 2.57 4.42
CA THR A 238 19.67 1.35 4.13
C THR A 238 20.38 1.49 2.80
N VAL A 239 21.68 1.22 2.78
CA VAL A 239 22.45 1.02 1.54
C VAL A 239 22.47 -0.48 1.27
N GLY A 240 21.73 -0.90 0.24
CA GLY A 240 21.57 -2.32 -0.10
C GLY A 240 22.65 -2.85 -1.03
N ARG A 241 23.30 -1.96 -1.81
CA ARG A 241 24.31 -2.33 -2.80
C ARG A 241 25.38 -1.25 -2.95
N MET A 242 26.63 -1.68 -3.10
CA MET A 242 27.76 -0.81 -3.46
C MET A 242 28.72 -1.55 -4.41
N GLN A 243 29.19 -0.87 -5.44
CA GLN A 243 30.14 -1.42 -6.41
C GLN A 243 31.21 -0.40 -6.75
N SER A 244 32.46 -0.83 -6.77
CA SER A 244 33.62 -0.02 -7.20
C SER A 244 34.84 -0.91 -7.46
N GLY A 245 35.74 -0.42 -8.31
CA GLY A 245 37.05 -1.02 -8.56
C GLY A 245 37.05 -2.24 -9.47
N THR A 246 38.19 -2.49 -10.10
CA THR A 246 38.41 -3.62 -11.04
C THR A 246 39.58 -4.49 -10.63
N ALA A 247 40.61 -3.93 -9.95
CA ALA A 247 41.80 -4.67 -9.50
C ALA A 247 42.41 -4.01 -8.27
N GLY A 248 43.02 -4.79 -7.38
CA GLY A 248 43.55 -4.30 -6.09
C GLY A 248 44.76 -3.32 -6.19
N ASN A 249 45.39 -3.20 -7.36
CA ASN A 249 46.50 -2.27 -7.63
C ASN A 249 46.09 -1.04 -8.45
N ILE A 250 44.78 -0.84 -8.67
CA ILE A 250 44.23 0.32 -9.38
C ILE A 250 43.32 1.10 -8.40
N MET A 251 43.58 2.41 -8.26
CA MET A 251 42.67 3.32 -7.57
C MET A 251 41.41 3.48 -8.41
N PRO A 252 40.21 3.19 -7.89
CA PRO A 252 38.97 3.30 -8.67
C PRO A 252 38.61 4.73 -9.02
N GLY A 253 38.27 4.97 -10.31
CA GLY A 253 37.74 6.25 -10.78
C GLY A 253 36.22 6.35 -10.71
N GLU A 254 35.54 5.26 -10.39
CA GLU A 254 34.07 5.20 -10.30
C GLU A 254 33.62 4.34 -9.13
N ALA A 255 32.52 4.75 -8.51
CA ALA A 255 31.80 3.98 -7.53
C ALA A 255 30.29 4.25 -7.66
N VAL A 256 29.46 3.25 -7.36
CA VAL A 256 28.00 3.37 -7.33
C VAL A 256 27.48 2.73 -6.06
N PHE A 257 26.53 3.38 -5.40
CA PHE A 257 25.77 2.77 -4.31
C PHE A 257 24.29 3.15 -4.42
N GLU A 258 23.42 2.24 -3.94
CA GLU A 258 21.98 2.38 -4.00
C GLU A 258 21.30 1.85 -2.75
N GLY A 259 20.12 2.37 -2.45
CA GLY A 259 19.40 1.97 -1.26
C GLY A 259 18.01 2.57 -1.15
N ILE A 260 17.45 2.45 0.05
CA ILE A 260 16.10 2.90 0.39
C ILE A 260 16.10 3.81 1.61
N ILE A 261 15.10 4.67 1.69
CA ILE A 261 14.81 5.51 2.85
C ILE A 261 13.34 5.32 3.24
N ARG A 262 13.08 5.20 4.54
CA ARG A 262 11.75 5.16 5.13
C ARG A 262 11.61 6.28 6.14
N THR A 263 10.58 7.11 6.00
CA THR A 263 10.36 8.26 6.88
C THR A 263 8.91 8.32 7.36
N LEU A 264 8.72 8.77 8.58
CA LEU A 264 7.41 9.08 9.14
C LEU A 264 7.13 10.58 8.99
N GLY A 265 6.07 10.90 8.26
CA GLY A 265 5.62 12.26 8.06
C GLY A 265 6.36 13.04 6.96
N PRO A 266 5.65 13.98 6.31
CA PRO A 266 6.15 14.70 5.16
C PRO A 266 7.34 15.63 5.47
N GLU A 267 7.37 16.24 6.65
CA GLU A 267 8.45 17.13 7.06
C GLU A 267 9.77 16.37 7.28
N THR A 268 9.72 15.20 7.92
CA THR A 268 10.90 14.33 8.09
C THR A 268 11.41 13.87 6.73
N ARG A 269 10.52 13.51 5.79
CA ARG A 269 10.86 13.11 4.42
C ARG A 269 11.59 14.22 3.68
N ARG A 270 11.05 15.44 3.69
CA ARG A 270 11.67 16.62 3.07
C ARG A 270 13.06 16.92 3.64
N ARG A 271 13.19 16.94 4.98
CA ARG A 271 14.47 17.16 5.65
C ARG A 271 15.50 16.08 5.34
N MET A 272 15.07 14.81 5.27
CA MET A 272 15.95 13.69 4.96
C MET A 272 16.55 13.85 3.56
N GLU A 273 15.75 14.19 2.55
CA GLU A 273 16.26 14.41 1.20
C GLU A 273 17.25 15.59 1.15
N GLU A 274 16.92 16.71 1.79
CA GLU A 274 17.79 17.88 1.83
C GLU A 274 19.16 17.55 2.46
N GLU A 275 19.17 16.90 3.62
CA GLU A 275 20.42 16.55 4.31
C GLU A 275 21.17 15.41 3.61
N PHE A 276 20.47 14.50 2.93
CA PHE A 276 21.08 13.47 2.08
C PHE A 276 21.90 14.13 0.96
N ARG A 277 21.28 15.02 0.19
CA ARG A 277 21.95 15.73 -0.90
C ARG A 277 23.11 16.59 -0.41
N ASN A 278 22.92 17.33 0.67
CA ASN A 278 23.96 18.16 1.28
C ASN A 278 25.17 17.33 1.74
N THR A 279 24.92 16.17 2.36
CA THR A 279 25.98 15.28 2.86
C THR A 279 26.80 14.71 1.70
N VAL A 280 26.15 14.22 0.66
CA VAL A 280 26.82 13.66 -0.52
C VAL A 280 27.65 14.75 -1.22
N GLN A 281 27.07 15.94 -1.43
CA GLN A 281 27.75 17.04 -2.12
C GLN A 281 28.95 17.57 -1.32
N ALA A 282 28.81 17.74 0.00
CA ALA A 282 29.91 18.20 0.85
C ALA A 282 31.11 17.25 0.85
N ILE A 283 30.86 15.93 0.80
CA ILE A 283 31.94 14.94 0.69
C ILE A 283 32.55 14.96 -0.69
N ALA A 284 31.73 15.05 -1.76
CA ALA A 284 32.23 15.16 -3.13
C ALA A 284 33.16 16.36 -3.31
N ASP A 285 32.73 17.55 -2.84
CA ASP A 285 33.51 18.78 -2.91
C ASP A 285 34.87 18.66 -2.19
N ARG A 286 34.85 18.06 -1.00
CA ARG A 286 36.06 17.89 -0.18
C ARG A 286 37.03 16.85 -0.74
N THR A 287 36.54 15.81 -1.37
CA THR A 287 37.35 14.71 -1.94
C THR A 287 37.78 15.01 -3.41
N GLY A 288 37.19 16.03 -4.01
CA GLY A 288 37.43 16.39 -5.42
C GLY A 288 36.72 15.43 -6.40
N THR A 289 35.80 14.61 -5.93
CA THR A 289 34.96 13.76 -6.78
C THR A 289 33.74 14.55 -7.30
N ALA A 290 33.06 14.03 -8.33
CA ALA A 290 31.70 14.44 -8.68
C ALA A 290 30.75 13.37 -8.19
N ALA A 291 29.54 13.78 -7.80
CA ALA A 291 28.49 12.87 -7.44
C ALA A 291 27.19 13.21 -8.18
N ASP A 292 26.57 12.20 -8.81
CA ASP A 292 25.25 12.30 -9.40
C ASP A 292 24.27 11.52 -8.54
N ILE A 293 23.13 12.17 -8.17
CA ILE A 293 22.16 11.65 -7.22
C ILE A 293 20.81 11.48 -7.93
N ASP A 294 20.45 10.24 -8.19
CA ASP A 294 19.10 9.86 -8.57
C ASP A 294 18.31 9.54 -7.28
N TYR A 295 17.42 10.45 -6.87
CA TYR A 295 16.58 10.32 -5.69
C TYR A 295 15.14 10.24 -6.13
N ILE A 296 14.50 9.10 -5.88
CA ILE A 296 13.17 8.76 -6.36
C ILE A 296 12.20 8.72 -5.17
N HIS A 297 11.20 9.58 -5.22
CA HIS A 297 10.06 9.51 -4.31
C HIS A 297 9.14 8.38 -4.80
N SER A 298 9.15 7.22 -4.11
CA SER A 298 8.31 6.09 -4.52
C SER A 298 6.87 6.28 -4.05
N HIS A 299 6.62 6.24 -2.72
CA HIS A 299 5.28 6.35 -2.19
C HIS A 299 5.24 7.35 -1.03
N PRO A 300 4.18 8.17 -0.90
CA PRO A 300 3.92 8.93 0.32
C PRO A 300 3.61 7.97 1.47
N GLY A 301 3.72 8.44 2.70
CA GLY A 301 3.25 7.67 3.85
C GLY A 301 1.73 7.58 3.87
N VAL A 302 1.19 6.51 4.44
CA VAL A 302 -0.24 6.44 4.74
C VAL A 302 -0.52 7.31 5.95
N VAL A 303 -1.23 8.42 5.74
CA VAL A 303 -1.62 9.37 6.79
C VAL A 303 -3.14 9.45 6.85
N ASN A 304 -3.73 8.75 7.79
CA ASN A 304 -5.17 8.68 7.96
C ASN A 304 -5.77 10.03 8.36
N ASP A 305 -6.84 10.43 7.68
CA ASP A 305 -7.63 11.60 8.06
C ASP A 305 -8.38 11.33 9.37
N LYS A 306 -8.42 12.34 10.25
CA LYS A 306 -9.04 12.17 11.57
C LYS A 306 -10.54 11.88 11.47
N SER A 307 -11.28 12.61 10.64
CA SER A 307 -12.73 12.48 10.54
C SER A 307 -13.13 11.14 9.92
N MET A 308 -12.41 10.71 8.88
CA MET A 308 -12.63 9.41 8.24
C MET A 308 -12.24 8.26 9.17
N THR A 309 -11.22 8.46 9.99
CA THR A 309 -10.80 7.46 10.98
C THR A 309 -11.79 7.38 12.15
N ASP A 310 -12.34 8.50 12.63
CA ASP A 310 -13.43 8.52 13.62
C ASP A 310 -14.66 7.78 13.10
N LEU A 311 -14.97 7.96 11.81
CA LEU A 311 -16.07 7.26 11.14
C LEU A 311 -15.81 5.74 11.07
N ALA A 312 -14.64 5.33 10.60
CA ALA A 312 -14.25 3.93 10.52
C ALA A 312 -14.23 3.26 11.91
N PHE A 313 -13.75 3.97 12.94
CA PHE A 313 -13.78 3.50 14.32
C PHE A 313 -15.22 3.26 14.82
N ARG A 314 -16.14 4.21 14.59
CA ARG A 314 -17.56 4.02 14.97
C ARG A 314 -18.21 2.87 14.21
N ALA A 315 -17.93 2.73 12.91
CA ALA A 315 -18.43 1.62 12.11
C ALA A 315 -17.91 0.29 12.65
N ALA A 316 -16.62 0.18 12.95
CA ALA A 316 -16.00 -1.00 13.54
C ALA A 316 -16.61 -1.36 14.91
N CYS A 317 -16.69 -0.40 15.84
CA CYS A 317 -17.30 -0.63 17.16
C CYS A 317 -18.77 -1.06 17.05
N GLY A 318 -19.52 -0.43 16.15
CA GLY A 318 -20.93 -0.78 15.94
C GLY A 318 -21.11 -2.20 15.41
N ILE A 319 -20.21 -2.68 14.57
CA ILE A 319 -20.29 -4.00 13.95
C ILE A 319 -19.66 -5.09 14.82
N PHE A 320 -18.42 -4.89 15.27
CA PHE A 320 -17.63 -5.94 15.91
C PHE A 320 -17.67 -5.90 17.44
N GLY A 321 -18.14 -4.78 18.04
CA GLY A 321 -18.01 -4.49 19.46
C GLY A 321 -16.67 -3.83 19.78
N GLU A 322 -16.65 -2.97 20.81
CA GLU A 322 -15.44 -2.22 21.20
C GLU A 322 -14.26 -3.14 21.57
N GLU A 323 -14.55 -4.34 22.09
CA GLU A 323 -13.55 -5.31 22.52
C GLU A 323 -12.73 -5.90 21.35
N LYS A 324 -13.21 -5.80 20.12
CA LYS A 324 -12.51 -6.24 18.90
C LYS A 324 -11.84 -5.10 18.14
N VAL A 325 -11.96 -3.85 18.61
CA VAL A 325 -11.39 -2.69 17.94
C VAL A 325 -10.19 -2.18 18.74
N HIS A 326 -9.02 -2.19 18.11
CA HIS A 326 -7.75 -1.82 18.74
C HIS A 326 -7.20 -0.53 18.14
N ILE A 327 -6.81 0.39 19.00
CA ILE A 327 -6.04 1.56 18.56
C ILE A 327 -4.56 1.16 18.47
N ILE A 328 -3.99 1.24 17.27
CA ILE A 328 -2.58 0.95 17.02
C ILE A 328 -1.76 2.18 17.44
N GLU A 329 -0.89 2.01 18.44
CA GLU A 329 -0.13 3.11 19.03
C GLU A 329 1.09 3.51 18.17
N ASP A 330 1.80 2.55 17.60
CA ASP A 330 3.01 2.79 16.82
C ASP A 330 2.75 2.69 15.31
N PRO A 331 3.30 3.64 14.50
CA PRO A 331 3.27 3.51 13.05
C PRO A 331 4.21 2.38 12.59
N VAL A 332 3.89 1.79 11.44
CA VAL A 332 4.71 0.76 10.81
C VAL A 332 5.71 1.36 9.84
N MET A 333 6.91 0.75 9.73
CA MET A 333 8.00 1.24 8.87
C MET A 333 8.03 0.61 7.47
N ILE A 334 7.10 -0.32 7.17
CA ILE A 334 6.85 -0.77 5.81
C ILE A 334 6.10 0.30 5.04
N SER A 335 6.15 0.26 3.71
CA SER A 335 5.43 1.20 2.83
C SER A 335 4.17 0.53 2.28
N GLU A 336 3.22 1.37 1.91
CA GLU A 336 1.95 1.02 1.30
C GLU A 336 1.55 2.18 0.36
N ASP A 337 1.25 1.88 -0.90
CA ASP A 337 0.97 2.93 -1.90
C ASP A 337 -0.46 3.51 -1.81
N PHE A 338 -1.30 2.99 -0.89
CA PHE A 338 -2.58 3.61 -0.53
C PHE A 338 -2.45 5.08 -0.14
N GLY A 339 -1.29 5.49 0.38
CA GLY A 339 -0.97 6.88 0.68
C GLY A 339 -1.18 7.82 -0.50
N CYS A 340 -0.99 7.35 -1.74
CA CYS A 340 -1.22 8.13 -2.95
C CYS A 340 -2.69 8.53 -3.11
N PHE A 341 -3.63 7.66 -2.75
CA PHE A 341 -5.07 7.98 -2.75
C PHE A 341 -5.43 8.98 -1.67
N LEU A 342 -4.77 8.91 -0.49
CA LEU A 342 -4.96 9.86 0.60
C LEU A 342 -4.47 11.27 0.28
N ASP A 343 -3.53 11.41 -0.66
CA ASP A 343 -3.12 12.72 -1.19
C ASP A 343 -4.22 13.35 -2.09
N LYS A 344 -5.25 12.58 -2.51
CA LYS A 344 -6.35 13.04 -3.38
C LYS A 344 -7.65 13.25 -2.65
N ALA A 345 -7.95 12.46 -1.64
CA ALA A 345 -9.16 12.57 -0.84
C ALA A 345 -8.88 12.16 0.61
N PRO A 346 -9.57 12.75 1.60
CA PRO A 346 -9.50 12.26 2.97
C PRO A 346 -9.92 10.79 3.02
N GLY A 347 -9.29 10.01 3.90
CA GLY A 347 -9.59 8.59 3.99
C GLY A 347 -9.07 7.93 5.25
N SER A 348 -9.38 6.65 5.38
CA SER A 348 -8.87 5.82 6.46
C SER A 348 -8.43 4.45 5.95
N PHE A 349 -7.22 4.09 6.29
CA PHE A 349 -6.66 2.75 6.12
C PHE A 349 -6.67 2.05 7.47
N TYR A 350 -7.10 0.80 7.53
CA TYR A 350 -7.20 0.04 8.77
C TYR A 350 -6.68 -1.38 8.59
N HIS A 351 -6.35 -2.03 9.70
CA HIS A 351 -5.98 -3.43 9.71
C HIS A 351 -7.17 -4.32 10.04
N ILE A 352 -7.16 -5.55 9.51
CA ILE A 352 -7.97 -6.66 9.99
C ILE A 352 -7.07 -7.81 10.39
N GLY A 353 -7.33 -8.40 11.55
CA GLY A 353 -6.55 -9.53 12.04
C GLY A 353 -6.67 -10.75 11.13
N ALA A 354 -5.54 -11.31 10.74
CA ALA A 354 -5.47 -12.47 9.86
C ALA A 354 -5.76 -13.80 10.60
N GLY A 355 -5.59 -13.86 11.93
CA GLY A 355 -5.65 -15.10 12.69
C GLY A 355 -4.48 -16.06 12.43
N CYS A 356 -3.49 -15.64 11.65
CA CYS A 356 -2.30 -16.39 11.32
C CYS A 356 -1.08 -15.71 11.95
N SER A 357 -0.29 -16.46 12.71
CA SER A 357 0.89 -15.93 13.42
C SER A 357 2.17 -15.85 12.55
N LEU A 358 2.13 -16.36 11.33
CA LEU A 358 3.25 -16.22 10.39
C LEU A 358 3.26 -14.81 9.80
N PRO A 359 4.45 -14.20 9.60
CA PRO A 359 4.54 -12.87 9.04
C PRO A 359 4.09 -12.85 7.57
N LEU A 360 3.71 -11.67 7.09
CA LEU A 360 3.52 -11.41 5.66
C LEU A 360 4.76 -11.85 4.86
N HIS A 361 4.58 -12.20 3.60
CA HIS A 361 5.62 -12.70 2.70
C HIS A 361 6.24 -14.05 3.14
N ASN A 362 5.59 -14.77 4.07
CA ASN A 362 5.99 -16.11 4.44
C ASN A 362 5.26 -17.17 3.58
N PRO A 363 5.95 -18.22 3.10
CA PRO A 363 5.32 -19.28 2.30
C PRO A 363 4.13 -19.99 2.96
N GLY A 364 4.04 -19.94 4.27
CA GLY A 364 2.95 -20.52 5.06
C GLY A 364 1.89 -19.53 5.51
N PHE A 365 1.98 -18.23 5.11
CA PHE A 365 1.01 -17.24 5.51
C PHE A 365 -0.36 -17.53 4.88
N LEU A 366 -1.38 -17.67 5.72
CA LEU A 366 -2.75 -17.93 5.27
C LEU A 366 -3.74 -17.33 6.30
N PRO A 367 -4.43 -16.24 5.97
CA PRO A 367 -5.50 -15.72 6.81
C PRO A 367 -6.66 -16.71 6.97
N GLU A 368 -7.29 -16.72 8.15
CA GLU A 368 -8.49 -17.52 8.40
C GLU A 368 -9.60 -17.21 7.39
N GLU A 369 -10.43 -18.20 7.08
CA GLU A 369 -11.40 -18.08 5.97
C GLU A 369 -12.46 -17.01 6.19
N ASP A 370 -12.92 -16.82 7.43
CA ASP A 370 -13.97 -15.84 7.76
C ASP A 370 -13.49 -14.38 7.66
N VAL A 371 -12.18 -14.12 7.72
CA VAL A 371 -11.58 -12.78 7.65
C VAL A 371 -12.03 -12.01 6.41
N VAL A 372 -12.18 -12.67 5.28
CA VAL A 372 -12.63 -12.04 4.03
C VAL A 372 -14.05 -11.50 4.14
N THR A 373 -14.94 -12.24 4.79
CA THR A 373 -16.34 -11.83 4.99
C THR A 373 -16.43 -10.69 6.01
N GLU A 374 -15.65 -10.77 7.10
CA GLU A 374 -15.57 -9.70 8.10
C GLU A 374 -15.01 -8.42 7.54
N LEU A 375 -13.99 -8.49 6.67
CA LEU A 375 -13.45 -7.31 5.98
C LEU A 375 -14.47 -6.71 5.00
N ALA A 376 -15.24 -7.54 4.29
CA ALA A 376 -16.31 -7.06 3.42
C ALA A 376 -17.38 -6.28 4.20
N VAL A 377 -17.73 -6.76 5.39
CA VAL A 377 -18.65 -6.07 6.32
C VAL A 377 -18.08 -4.72 6.76
N MET A 378 -16.80 -4.68 7.14
CA MET A 378 -16.12 -3.44 7.56
C MET A 378 -16.10 -2.41 6.44
N HIS A 379 -15.75 -2.82 5.23
CA HIS A 379 -15.76 -1.96 4.04
C HIS A 379 -17.17 -1.41 3.75
N ALA A 380 -18.18 -2.27 3.71
CA ALA A 380 -19.56 -1.87 3.46
C ALA A 380 -20.07 -0.88 4.52
N ALA A 381 -19.72 -1.10 5.78
CA ALA A 381 -20.10 -0.22 6.87
C ALA A 381 -19.41 1.14 6.79
N SER A 382 -18.10 1.19 6.51
CA SER A 382 -17.36 2.45 6.37
C SER A 382 -17.99 3.33 5.29
N VAL A 383 -18.30 2.75 4.13
CA VAL A 383 -19.00 3.45 3.04
C VAL A 383 -20.39 3.89 3.47
N TRP A 384 -21.14 3.01 4.12
CA TRP A 384 -22.50 3.31 4.55
C TRP A 384 -22.55 4.50 5.52
N TYR A 385 -21.67 4.49 6.55
CA TYR A 385 -21.57 5.58 7.51
C TYR A 385 -21.21 6.88 6.81
N PHE A 386 -20.24 6.85 5.89
CA PHE A 386 -19.84 8.05 5.15
C PHE A 386 -20.99 8.63 4.32
N LEU A 387 -21.76 7.80 3.63
CA LEU A 387 -22.83 8.27 2.74
C LEU A 387 -24.11 8.68 3.47
N THR A 388 -24.34 8.26 4.72
CA THR A 388 -25.60 8.48 5.44
C THR A 388 -25.48 9.43 6.63
N GLU A 389 -24.29 9.64 7.19
CA GLU A 389 -24.13 10.59 8.31
C GLU A 389 -24.10 12.03 7.82
N GLU A 390 -24.91 12.90 8.46
CA GLU A 390 -24.92 14.34 8.23
C GLU A 390 -23.74 15.00 8.99
N GLY A 391 -22.91 15.80 8.31
CA GLY A 391 -21.90 16.64 8.94
C GLY A 391 -20.52 16.01 9.10
N VAL A 392 -20.17 15.00 8.30
CA VAL A 392 -18.78 14.51 8.15
C VAL A 392 -18.06 15.28 7.06
#